data_4cfe737a4f33ce309548c2154c88dff5
#
_entry.id   4cfe737a4f33ce309548c2154c88dff5
#
_cell.length_a   1.000
_cell.length_b   1.000
_cell.length_c   1.000
_cell.angle_alpha   90.00
_cell.angle_beta   90.00
_cell.angle_gamma   90.00
#
_symmetry.space_group_name_H-M   'P 1'
#
loop_
_entity.id
_entity.type
_entity.pdbx_description
1 polymer ?
#
loop_
_entity_poly.entity_id
_entity_poly.type
_entity_poly.pdbx_seq_one_letter_code
_entity_poly.pdbx_strand_id
1 'polypeptide(L)'
;MTTPASPSYAGYRFPVEIISHAVWLYFRFPLSLRMVDELLAARGIIVSYETVRQWALKFGQLFANQIRRRLPAAGDKWHLDEVVITIAGVKHWLWRAVDQTGKVLDILVQSRRDTQAAKRLLRKLLKKQTRPPRVMITDLI
;
A
#
# COMPACT_ATOMS: atom_id res chain seq x y z
N MET A 1 5.69 13.71 -22.96
CA MET A 1 5.12 12.51 -22.34
C MET A 1 3.94 12.93 -21.47
N THR A 2 2.76 12.55 -21.88
CA THR A 2 1.56 12.87 -21.13
C THR A 2 1.53 12.02 -19.87
N THR A 3 1.48 12.67 -18.71
CA THR A 3 1.23 12.01 -17.45
C THR A 3 -0.17 11.38 -17.55
N PRO A 4 -0.34 10.08 -17.29
CA PRO A 4 -1.67 9.52 -17.30
C PRO A 4 -2.52 10.26 -16.25
N ALA A 5 -3.75 10.59 -16.62
CA ALA A 5 -4.67 11.26 -15.72
C ALA A 5 -4.81 10.43 -14.44
N SER A 6 -4.65 11.08 -13.29
CA SER A 6 -4.91 10.44 -12.02
C SER A 6 -6.41 10.09 -11.93
N PRO A 7 -6.76 8.89 -11.46
CA PRO A 7 -8.16 8.55 -11.27
C PRO A 7 -8.80 9.45 -10.22
N SER A 8 -10.08 9.78 -10.41
CA SER A 8 -10.82 10.55 -9.43
C SER A 8 -11.26 9.64 -8.28
N TYR A 9 -10.89 10.03 -7.06
CA TYR A 9 -11.28 9.34 -5.83
C TYR A 9 -12.40 10.05 -5.08
N ALA A 10 -13.02 11.06 -5.71
CA ALA A 10 -14.12 11.80 -5.12
C ALA A 10 -15.28 10.85 -4.76
N GLY A 11 -15.83 11.00 -3.56
CA GLY A 11 -16.91 10.16 -3.07
C GLY A 11 -16.49 8.84 -2.45
N TYR A 12 -15.21 8.50 -2.48
CA TYR A 12 -14.72 7.27 -1.86
C TYR A 12 -14.33 7.52 -0.41
N ARG A 13 -14.80 6.62 0.45
CA ARG A 13 -14.61 6.73 1.91
C ARG A 13 -13.15 6.53 2.33
N PHE A 14 -12.44 5.63 1.67
CA PHE A 14 -11.06 5.30 2.00
C PHE A 14 -10.08 6.19 1.24
N PRO A 15 -8.95 6.55 1.86
CA PRO A 15 -7.90 7.33 1.19
C PRO A 15 -7.33 6.60 -0.03
N VAL A 16 -6.78 7.39 -0.96
CA VAL A 16 -6.19 6.90 -2.21
C VAL A 16 -5.09 5.88 -1.96
N GLU A 17 -4.30 6.05 -0.89
CA GLU A 17 -3.20 5.16 -0.54
C GLU A 17 -3.69 3.74 -0.26
N ILE A 18 -4.82 3.61 0.42
CA ILE A 18 -5.42 2.31 0.74
C ILE A 18 -6.03 1.69 -0.51
N ILE A 19 -6.80 2.47 -1.26
CA ILE A 19 -7.45 2.00 -2.49
C ILE A 19 -6.40 1.52 -3.50
N SER A 20 -5.37 2.32 -3.73
CA SER A 20 -4.31 1.97 -4.68
C SER A 20 -3.53 0.72 -4.23
N HIS A 21 -3.27 0.59 -2.94
CA HIS A 21 -2.58 -0.59 -2.42
C HIS A 21 -3.42 -1.86 -2.59
N ALA A 22 -4.71 -1.79 -2.29
CA ALA A 22 -5.62 -2.93 -2.47
C ALA A 22 -5.70 -3.38 -3.93
N VAL A 23 -5.84 -2.43 -4.84
CA VAL A 23 -5.89 -2.72 -6.27
C VAL A 23 -4.55 -3.28 -6.76
N TRP A 24 -3.43 -2.73 -6.28
CA TRP A 24 -2.10 -3.22 -6.60
C TRP A 24 -1.92 -4.66 -6.14
N LEU A 25 -2.31 -5.01 -4.92
CA LEU A 25 -2.23 -6.38 -4.40
C LEU A 25 -2.97 -7.36 -5.31
N TYR A 26 -4.19 -7.01 -5.71
CA TYR A 26 -5.02 -7.86 -6.52
C TYR A 26 -4.42 -8.12 -7.92
N PHE A 27 -3.87 -7.08 -8.54
CA PHE A 27 -3.33 -7.21 -9.89
C PHE A 27 -1.88 -7.69 -9.93
N ARG A 28 -1.11 -7.46 -8.86
CA ARG A 28 0.31 -7.83 -8.83
C ARG A 28 0.53 -9.29 -8.45
N PHE A 29 -0.35 -9.85 -7.63
CA PHE A 29 -0.22 -11.21 -7.10
C PHE A 29 -1.44 -12.05 -7.47
N PRO A 30 -1.29 -13.40 -7.55
CA PRO A 30 -2.42 -14.29 -7.87
C PRO A 30 -3.33 -14.47 -6.64
N LEU A 31 -3.96 -13.37 -6.19
CA LEU A 31 -4.80 -13.35 -5.01
C LEU A 31 -6.27 -13.28 -5.41
N SER A 32 -7.14 -13.96 -4.62
CA SER A 32 -8.57 -13.73 -4.70
C SER A 32 -8.93 -12.42 -3.99
N LEU A 33 -10.12 -11.90 -4.27
CA LEU A 33 -10.60 -10.69 -3.58
C LEU A 33 -10.71 -10.90 -2.07
N ARG A 34 -11.06 -12.13 -1.63
CA ARG A 34 -11.10 -12.47 -0.20
C ARG A 34 -9.71 -12.45 0.43
N MET A 35 -8.71 -12.96 -0.29
CA MET A 35 -7.32 -12.90 0.18
C MET A 35 -6.86 -11.45 0.34
N VAL A 36 -7.27 -10.59 -0.58
CA VAL A 36 -6.93 -9.15 -0.49
C VAL A 36 -7.57 -8.53 0.76
N ASP A 37 -8.87 -8.77 1.00
CA ASP A 37 -9.51 -8.20 2.18
C ASP A 37 -8.91 -8.74 3.49
N GLU A 38 -8.51 -10.01 3.53
CA GLU A 38 -7.83 -10.61 4.68
C GLU A 38 -6.44 -9.97 4.92
N LEU A 39 -5.68 -9.74 3.86
CA LEU A 39 -4.38 -9.07 3.97
C LEU A 39 -4.54 -7.63 4.46
N LEU A 40 -5.56 -6.93 3.99
CA LEU A 40 -5.87 -5.58 4.47
C LEU A 40 -6.29 -5.59 5.94
N ALA A 41 -7.12 -6.54 6.34
CA ALA A 41 -7.52 -6.69 7.74
C ALA A 41 -6.32 -6.91 8.66
N ALA A 42 -5.35 -7.71 8.21
CA ALA A 42 -4.10 -7.91 8.95
C ALA A 42 -3.27 -6.62 9.09
N ARG A 43 -3.52 -5.61 8.25
CA ARG A 43 -2.87 -4.29 8.28
C ARG A 43 -3.73 -3.22 8.97
N GLY A 44 -4.84 -3.63 9.61
CA GLY A 44 -5.74 -2.69 10.29
C GLY A 44 -6.79 -2.05 9.39
N ILE A 45 -6.95 -2.53 8.17
CA ILE A 45 -7.91 -2.00 7.20
C ILE A 45 -9.08 -2.96 7.08
N ILE A 46 -10.25 -2.56 7.59
CA ILE A 46 -11.45 -3.38 7.52
C ILE A 46 -12.29 -2.93 6.33
N VAL A 47 -12.36 -3.79 5.33
CA VAL A 47 -13.09 -3.53 4.09
C VAL A 47 -13.62 -4.86 3.55
N SER A 48 -14.81 -4.84 2.94
CA SER A 48 -15.40 -6.05 2.36
C SER A 48 -14.74 -6.39 1.02
N TYR A 49 -14.76 -7.67 0.64
CA TYR A 49 -14.25 -8.09 -0.66
C TYR A 49 -15.04 -7.42 -1.81
N GLU A 50 -16.31 -7.14 -1.60
CA GLU A 50 -17.15 -6.46 -2.61
C GLU A 50 -16.66 -5.04 -2.86
N THR A 51 -16.25 -4.33 -1.82
CA THR A 51 -15.66 -3.00 -1.95
C THR A 51 -14.33 -3.07 -2.72
N VAL A 52 -13.49 -4.05 -2.42
CA VAL A 52 -12.23 -4.26 -3.16
C VAL A 52 -12.53 -4.59 -4.63
N ARG A 53 -13.56 -5.39 -4.90
CA ARG A 53 -13.98 -5.70 -6.26
C ARG A 53 -14.37 -4.44 -7.03
N GLN A 54 -15.14 -3.56 -6.40
CA GLN A 54 -15.54 -2.28 -7.01
C GLN A 54 -14.32 -1.40 -7.31
N TRP A 55 -13.36 -1.35 -6.39
CA TRP A 55 -12.12 -0.63 -6.62
C TRP A 55 -11.33 -1.21 -7.79
N ALA A 56 -11.24 -2.55 -7.87
CA ALA A 56 -10.55 -3.22 -8.97
C ALA A 56 -11.21 -2.92 -10.32
N LEU A 57 -12.55 -2.90 -10.37
CA LEU A 57 -13.27 -2.56 -11.59
C LEU A 57 -13.09 -1.10 -11.99
N LYS A 58 -13.13 -0.18 -11.02
CA LYS A 58 -13.04 1.26 -11.28
C LYS A 58 -11.62 1.70 -11.65
N PHE A 59 -10.62 1.20 -10.94
CA PHE A 59 -9.24 1.68 -11.04
C PHE A 59 -8.27 0.67 -11.64
N GLY A 60 -8.73 -0.55 -11.89
CA GLY A 60 -7.85 -1.67 -12.21
C GLY A 60 -7.02 -1.48 -13.46
N GLN A 61 -7.60 -0.96 -14.53
CA GLN A 61 -6.88 -0.79 -15.79
C GLN A 61 -5.70 0.17 -15.66
N LEU A 62 -5.91 1.29 -14.96
CA LEU A 62 -4.84 2.26 -14.72
C LEU A 62 -3.72 1.66 -13.88
N PHE A 63 -4.06 0.97 -12.80
CA PHE A 63 -3.07 0.38 -11.92
C PHE A 63 -2.35 -0.81 -12.56
N ALA A 64 -3.06 -1.60 -13.35
CA ALA A 64 -2.43 -2.70 -14.10
C ALA A 64 -1.37 -2.17 -15.07
N ASN A 65 -1.65 -1.07 -15.76
CA ASN A 65 -0.70 -0.44 -16.66
C ASN A 65 0.52 0.10 -15.91
N GLN A 66 0.31 0.71 -14.76
CA GLN A 66 1.40 1.21 -13.91
C GLN A 66 2.27 0.06 -13.39
N ILE A 67 1.67 -1.04 -12.99
CA ILE A 67 2.39 -2.23 -12.52
C ILE A 67 3.28 -2.79 -13.63
N ARG A 68 2.80 -2.90 -14.85
CA ARG A 68 3.60 -3.36 -16.00
C ARG A 68 4.83 -2.51 -16.21
N ARG A 69 4.73 -1.20 -16.02
CA ARG A 69 5.86 -0.28 -16.18
C ARG A 69 6.89 -0.39 -15.07
N ARG A 70 6.49 -0.86 -13.90
CA ARG A 70 7.32 -0.90 -12.70
C ARG A 70 7.88 -2.29 -12.39
N LEU A 71 7.55 -3.29 -13.17
CA LEU A 71 8.23 -4.57 -13.10
C LEU A 71 9.61 -4.38 -13.72
N PRO A 72 10.64 -4.82 -13.11
CA PRO A 72 10.83 -5.86 -12.11
C PRO A 72 11.16 -5.30 -10.73
N ALA A 73 11.75 -6.06 -9.92
CA ALA A 73 12.18 -6.01 -8.54
C ALA A 73 12.16 -4.64 -7.85
N ALA A 74 11.86 -4.64 -6.55
CA ALA A 74 11.97 -3.47 -5.70
C ALA A 74 13.38 -2.86 -5.78
N GLY A 75 13.47 -1.55 -5.76
CA GLY A 75 14.75 -0.85 -5.68
C GLY A 75 15.46 -1.17 -4.37
N ASP A 76 16.78 -0.94 -4.35
CA ASP A 76 17.62 -1.27 -3.21
C ASP A 76 17.67 -0.19 -2.12
N LYS A 77 16.97 0.90 -2.31
CA LYS A 77 16.85 1.99 -1.34
C LYS A 77 15.40 2.14 -0.91
N TRP A 78 15.14 1.92 0.37
CA TRP A 78 13.79 1.94 0.92
C TRP A 78 13.60 3.13 1.84
N HIS A 79 12.37 3.66 1.83
CA HIS A 79 11.91 4.66 2.78
C HIS A 79 10.77 4.07 3.60
N LEU A 80 10.79 4.31 4.91
CA LEU A 80 9.65 4.07 5.77
C LEU A 80 9.12 5.44 6.19
N ASP A 81 7.92 5.78 5.75
CA ASP A 81 7.30 7.06 6.09
C ASP A 81 5.99 6.87 6.85
N GLU A 82 5.56 7.95 7.48
CA GLU A 82 4.32 8.01 8.23
C GLU A 82 3.43 9.10 7.62
N VAL A 83 2.19 8.72 7.33
CA VAL A 83 1.19 9.65 6.81
C VAL A 83 -0.03 9.60 7.73
N VAL A 84 -0.54 10.78 8.12
CA VAL A 84 -1.79 10.85 8.87
C VAL A 84 -2.93 10.86 7.87
N ILE A 85 -3.88 9.96 8.04
CA ILE A 85 -5.04 9.82 7.16
C ILE A 85 -6.33 9.86 7.98
N THR A 86 -7.44 10.14 7.30
CA THR A 86 -8.77 10.12 7.92
C THR A 86 -9.62 9.06 7.25
N ILE A 87 -10.15 8.13 8.03
CA ILE A 87 -11.07 7.09 7.56
C ILE A 87 -12.38 7.27 8.30
N ALA A 88 -13.46 7.51 7.56
CA ALA A 88 -14.79 7.72 8.13
C ALA A 88 -14.80 8.78 9.25
N GLY A 89 -14.05 9.87 9.06
CA GLY A 89 -13.95 10.97 10.04
C GLY A 89 -12.99 10.72 11.20
N VAL A 90 -12.34 9.55 11.26
CA VAL A 90 -11.44 9.18 12.35
C VAL A 90 -10.00 9.21 11.87
N LYS A 91 -9.15 9.87 12.65
CA LYS A 91 -7.72 9.99 12.36
C LYS A 91 -7.01 8.65 12.56
N HIS A 92 -6.18 8.28 11.58
CA HIS A 92 -5.34 7.08 11.62
C HIS A 92 -3.92 7.42 11.19
N TRP A 93 -2.97 6.56 11.53
CA TRP A 93 -1.59 6.64 11.08
C TRP A 93 -1.34 5.53 10.07
N LEU A 94 -0.85 5.92 8.88
CA LEU A 94 -0.47 5.01 7.82
C LEU A 94 1.05 4.96 7.72
N TRP A 95 1.62 3.80 7.97
CA TRP A 95 3.04 3.55 7.75
C TRP A 95 3.22 2.92 6.37
N ARG A 96 4.15 3.44 5.59
CA ARG A 96 4.42 2.92 4.25
C ARG A 96 5.91 2.63 4.09
N ALA A 97 6.22 1.42 3.59
CA ALA A 97 7.55 1.09 3.10
C ALA A 97 7.56 1.27 1.59
N VAL A 98 8.39 2.17 1.09
CA VAL A 98 8.43 2.57 -0.32
C VAL A 98 9.86 2.49 -0.82
N ASP A 99 10.07 2.00 -2.05
CA ASP A 99 11.40 2.02 -2.66
C ASP A 99 11.69 3.34 -3.37
N GLN A 100 12.91 3.50 -3.88
CA GLN A 100 13.32 4.75 -4.54
C GLN A 100 12.56 5.06 -5.83
N THR A 101 11.88 4.06 -6.40
CA THR A 101 11.07 4.25 -7.61
C THR A 101 9.64 4.66 -7.30
N GLY A 102 9.29 4.77 -6.01
CA GLY A 102 7.94 5.08 -5.56
C GLY A 102 7.04 3.86 -5.44
N LYS A 103 7.57 2.65 -5.60
CA LYS A 103 6.80 1.43 -5.43
C LYS A 103 6.54 1.19 -3.95
N VAL A 104 5.26 1.07 -3.57
CA VAL A 104 4.87 0.74 -2.20
C VAL A 104 5.07 -0.75 -1.97
N LEU A 105 5.91 -1.09 -1.01
CA LEU A 105 6.25 -2.48 -0.68
C LEU A 105 5.29 -3.07 0.33
N ASP A 106 4.89 -2.28 1.33
CA ASP A 106 3.90 -2.69 2.32
C ASP A 106 3.33 -1.47 3.03
N ILE A 107 2.18 -1.64 3.69
CA ILE A 107 1.54 -0.60 4.51
C ILE A 107 1.03 -1.19 5.81
N LEU A 108 0.88 -0.32 6.81
CA LEU A 108 0.25 -0.65 8.09
C LEU A 108 -0.58 0.56 8.53
N VAL A 109 -1.86 0.32 8.83
CA VAL A 109 -2.77 1.37 9.34
C VAL A 109 -3.05 1.13 10.81
N GLN A 110 -2.93 2.18 11.60
CA GLN A 110 -3.14 2.11 13.04
C GLN A 110 -3.99 3.28 13.53
N SER A 111 -4.82 3.02 14.55
CA SER A 111 -5.59 4.07 15.22
C SER A 111 -4.74 4.94 16.13
N ARG A 112 -3.57 4.45 16.54
CA ARG A 112 -2.58 5.16 17.36
C ARG A 112 -1.22 5.07 16.72
N ARG A 113 -0.39 6.09 16.94
CA ARG A 113 0.99 6.07 16.48
C ARG A 113 1.79 5.07 17.31
N ASP A 114 2.23 3.98 16.68
CA ASP A 114 3.01 2.92 17.34
C ASP A 114 4.25 2.61 16.49
N THR A 115 5.39 3.14 16.93
CA THR A 115 6.66 2.97 16.23
C THR A 115 7.19 1.53 16.35
N GLN A 116 6.83 0.80 17.40
CA GLN A 116 7.23 -0.60 17.55
C GLN A 116 6.53 -1.49 16.53
N ALA A 117 5.25 -1.24 16.28
CA ALA A 117 4.51 -1.95 15.23
C ALA A 117 5.09 -1.65 13.85
N ALA A 118 5.48 -0.40 13.58
CA ALA A 118 6.13 -0.02 12.33
C ALA A 118 7.48 -0.76 12.15
N LYS A 119 8.26 -0.90 13.21
CA LYS A 119 9.50 -1.67 13.19
C LYS A 119 9.25 -3.15 12.92
N ARG A 120 8.19 -3.72 13.50
CA ARG A 120 7.82 -5.11 13.24
C ARG A 120 7.42 -5.32 11.78
N LEU A 121 6.66 -4.39 11.20
CA LEU A 121 6.32 -4.40 9.78
C LEU A 121 7.57 -4.45 8.91
N LEU A 122 8.52 -3.58 9.21
CA LEU A 122 9.77 -3.48 8.48
C LEU A 122 10.59 -4.78 8.57
N ARG A 123 10.68 -5.38 9.75
CA ARG A 123 11.37 -6.66 9.93
C ARG A 123 10.72 -7.78 9.13
N LYS A 124 9.38 -7.85 9.10
CA LYS A 124 8.65 -8.83 8.29
C LYS A 124 8.92 -8.63 6.80
N LEU A 125 8.95 -7.38 6.36
CA LEU A 125 9.23 -7.06 4.97
C LEU A 125 10.65 -7.48 4.57
N LEU A 126 11.63 -7.22 5.42
CA LEU A 126 13.02 -7.63 5.20
C LEU A 126 13.17 -9.14 5.06
N LYS A 127 12.40 -9.91 5.83
CA LYS A 127 12.41 -11.38 5.75
C LYS A 127 11.75 -11.90 4.46
N LYS A 128 10.74 -11.21 3.95
CA LYS A 128 10.00 -11.63 2.75
C LYS A 128 10.72 -11.29 1.45
N GLN A 129 11.53 -10.24 1.44
CA GLN A 129 12.24 -9.83 0.24
C GLN A 129 13.47 -10.71 0.05
N THR A 130 13.68 -11.18 -1.19
CA THR A 130 14.85 -12.00 -1.52
C THR A 130 16.14 -11.19 -1.50
N ARG A 131 16.04 -9.87 -1.63
CA ARG A 131 17.17 -8.96 -1.55
C ARG A 131 16.87 -7.88 -0.52
N PRO A 132 17.69 -7.77 0.55
CA PRO A 132 17.54 -6.65 1.48
C PRO A 132 17.91 -5.33 0.78
N PRO A 133 17.39 -4.20 1.26
CA PRO A 133 17.78 -2.91 0.69
C PRO A 133 19.23 -2.60 1.07
N ARG A 134 19.94 -1.91 0.17
CA ARG A 134 21.27 -1.40 0.46
C ARG A 134 21.22 -0.24 1.44
N VAL A 135 20.18 0.58 1.33
CA VAL A 135 19.98 1.76 2.16
C VAL A 135 18.53 1.81 2.63
N MET A 136 18.34 2.17 3.90
CA MET A 136 17.03 2.39 4.48
C MET A 136 16.98 3.74 5.15
N ILE A 137 15.99 4.55 4.79
CA ILE A 137 15.78 5.88 5.35
C ILE A 137 14.48 5.86 6.13
N THR A 138 14.55 6.30 7.38
CA THR A 138 13.37 6.33 8.25
C THR A 138 13.47 7.49 9.22
N ASP A 139 12.31 8.08 9.52
CA ASP A 139 12.15 9.10 10.56
C ASP A 139 11.74 8.50 11.92
N LEU A 140 11.87 7.18 12.05
CA LEU A 140 11.59 6.50 13.32
C LEU A 140 12.66 6.86 14.36
N ILE A 141 12.27 7.69 15.26
CA ILE A 141 13.08 8.06 16.43
C ILE A 141 12.54 7.34 17.65
#